data_903386eb1438e703fb1396bccd2bdc21
#
_entry.id   903386eb1438e703fb1396bccd2bdc21
#
_cell.length_a   1.000
_cell.length_b   1.000
_cell.length_c   1.000
_cell.angle_alpha   90.00
_cell.angle_beta   90.00
_cell.angle_gamma   90.00
#
_symmetry.space_group_name_H-M   'P 1'
#
loop_
_entity.id
_entity.type
_entity.pdbx_description
1 polymer ?
#
loop_
_entity_poly.entity_id
_entity_poly.type
_entity_poly.pdbx_seq_one_letter_code
_entity_poly.pdbx_strand_id
1 'polypeptide(L)'
;MTKIKILTWLGLATLLAGCETISFQEYEIPPYDGAFTWTQVTANAQWSNRIDFPAVAYKNKLWIFGGYYSGEMKGDTYHEDVWNSADGKTWEPVQDSAPWMGRRGHTVTVFDDGTGEAMFLIGGFTVNEATGYRQYTNDVWKSTDGDSWTQVKARTYPELDSLYDFFPRMNHAVVVASHGGKKYMYLIGGSTMMETGSARYAMKYFNDVWRSADGIHWEDMHSEDYGIRAGHAVTVDPATGTIYVQGGNHGIIFGSELSQGQPLPDWHWLWSTNDGKHWIAENDTAEFSQGYLYRAEHQMAFYNNTLYAFPGCTNNSMHFHFALAEFVTMWKREPGNIWSVDSKGSDTDARYSYGFVEFDHKIWILGGDTNKNGPANDVWYSEIK
;
A
#
# COMPACT_ATOMS: atom_id res chain seq x y z
N MET A 1 17.03 3.34 23.82
CA MET A 1 16.09 2.20 23.85
C MET A 1 14.70 2.78 24.04
N THR A 2 13.90 2.69 23.01
CA THR A 2 12.51 3.21 23.02
C THR A 2 11.63 2.16 23.68
N LYS A 3 10.95 2.51 24.77
CA LYS A 3 10.02 1.61 25.48
C LYS A 3 8.61 1.87 25.00
N ILE A 4 7.90 0.82 24.62
CA ILE A 4 6.50 0.87 24.22
C ILE A 4 5.67 0.02 25.18
N LYS A 5 4.51 0.54 25.59
CA LYS A 5 3.56 -0.19 26.44
C LYS A 5 2.51 -0.87 25.56
N ILE A 6 2.45 -2.19 25.63
CA ILE A 6 1.47 -2.99 24.89
C ILE A 6 0.38 -3.46 25.85
N LEU A 7 -0.87 -3.32 25.41
CA LEU A 7 -2.02 -3.88 26.13
C LEU A 7 -2.16 -5.36 25.76
N THR A 8 -1.92 -6.27 26.70
CA THR A 8 -2.16 -7.70 26.49
C THR A 8 -3.49 -8.13 27.10
N TRP A 9 -4.34 -8.70 26.28
CA TRP A 9 -5.59 -9.35 26.70
C TRP A 9 -5.33 -10.85 26.94
N LEU A 10 -5.31 -11.28 28.19
CA LEU A 10 -5.36 -12.69 28.54
C LEU A 10 -6.82 -13.05 28.81
N GLY A 11 -7.51 -13.54 27.78
CA GLY A 11 -8.86 -14.08 27.90
C GLY A 11 -8.82 -15.49 28.46
N LEU A 12 -9.11 -15.67 29.73
CA LEU A 12 -9.63 -16.93 30.25
C LEU A 12 -11.02 -16.64 30.82
N ALA A 13 -12.04 -17.28 30.26
CA ALA A 13 -13.41 -17.15 30.71
C ALA A 13 -13.57 -17.75 32.11
N THR A 14 -13.79 -16.90 33.11
CA THR A 14 -14.57 -17.24 34.29
C THR A 14 -15.36 -16.01 34.71
N LEU A 15 -16.66 -16.10 34.56
CA LEU A 15 -17.63 -15.18 35.13
C LEU A 15 -17.47 -15.16 36.65
N LEU A 16 -17.04 -14.04 37.24
CA LEU A 16 -17.46 -13.53 38.56
C LEU A 16 -16.91 -12.11 38.73
N ALA A 17 -17.76 -11.22 39.22
CA ALA A 17 -17.54 -9.78 39.35
C ALA A 17 -16.23 -9.41 40.06
N GLY A 18 -15.39 -8.62 39.39
CA GLY A 18 -14.22 -7.99 39.99
C GLY A 18 -13.49 -7.11 38.96
N CYS A 19 -13.13 -5.92 39.34
CA CYS A 19 -12.33 -4.98 38.54
C CYS A 19 -11.19 -5.68 37.81
N GLU A 20 -11.26 -5.73 36.47
CA GLU A 20 -10.17 -6.22 35.64
C GLU A 20 -9.03 -5.19 35.66
N THR A 21 -7.90 -5.60 36.19
CA THR A 21 -6.67 -4.83 36.11
C THR A 21 -6.11 -4.92 34.68
N ILE A 22 -6.16 -3.81 33.96
CA ILE A 22 -5.49 -3.68 32.66
C ILE A 22 -3.99 -3.69 32.94
N SER A 23 -3.30 -4.74 32.50
CA SER A 23 -1.84 -4.80 32.56
C SER A 23 -1.22 -4.34 31.26
N PHE A 24 -0.31 -3.40 31.34
CA PHE A 24 0.54 -2.98 30.21
C PHE A 24 1.86 -3.73 30.29
N GLN A 25 2.22 -4.42 29.25
CA GLN A 25 3.55 -5.01 29.12
C GLN A 25 4.47 -4.00 28.42
N GLU A 26 5.56 -3.60 29.06
CA GLU A 26 6.58 -2.79 28.41
C GLU A 26 7.37 -3.68 27.45
N TYR A 27 7.42 -3.28 26.19
CA TYR A 27 8.22 -3.92 25.16
C TYR A 27 9.36 -2.98 24.77
N GLU A 28 10.59 -3.47 24.84
CA GLU A 28 11.75 -2.75 24.32
C GLU A 28 11.91 -3.11 22.83
N ILE A 29 11.82 -2.10 21.96
CA ILE A 29 12.16 -2.27 20.56
C ILE A 29 13.68 -2.42 20.50
N PRO A 30 14.21 -3.56 20.01
CA PRO A 30 15.64 -3.72 19.83
C PRO A 30 16.16 -2.69 18.80
N PRO A 31 17.43 -2.29 18.88
CA PRO A 31 18.02 -1.48 17.83
C PRO A 31 17.95 -2.24 16.49
N TYR A 32 17.84 -1.49 15.40
CA TYR A 32 17.82 -2.04 14.05
C TYR A 32 19.16 -2.74 13.75
N ASP A 33 19.11 -4.03 13.41
CA ASP A 33 20.25 -4.89 13.10
C ASP A 33 20.17 -5.50 11.68
N GLY A 34 19.23 -5.04 10.86
CA GLY A 34 19.01 -5.54 9.50
C GLY A 34 20.07 -5.14 8.48
N ALA A 35 19.88 -5.60 7.24
CA ALA A 35 20.82 -5.39 6.14
C ALA A 35 20.89 -3.93 5.68
N PHE A 36 19.86 -3.13 5.96
CA PHE A 36 19.80 -1.73 5.52
C PHE A 36 20.40 -0.78 6.56
N THR A 37 21.00 0.31 6.09
CA THR A 37 21.34 1.45 6.93
C THR A 37 20.40 2.60 6.58
N TRP A 38 19.61 3.04 7.56
CA TRP A 38 18.63 4.10 7.37
C TRP A 38 19.19 5.47 7.70
N THR A 39 18.98 6.42 6.82
CA THR A 39 19.39 7.82 6.98
C THR A 39 18.17 8.73 6.85
N GLN A 40 17.90 9.53 7.88
CA GLN A 40 16.90 10.58 7.81
C GLN A 40 17.46 11.77 7.02
N VAL A 41 16.83 12.05 5.89
CA VAL A 41 17.21 13.15 5.00
C VAL A 41 16.65 14.48 5.50
N THR A 42 15.40 14.46 5.91
CA THR A 42 14.71 15.57 6.57
C THR A 42 13.65 15.06 7.52
N ALA A 43 13.50 15.73 8.66
CA ALA A 43 12.43 15.45 9.61
C ALA A 43 11.11 16.15 9.21
N ASN A 44 11.19 17.18 8.36
CA ASN A 44 10.04 17.96 7.89
C ASN A 44 10.32 18.43 6.47
N ALA A 45 9.71 17.77 5.49
CA ALA A 45 9.73 18.21 4.11
C ALA A 45 8.80 19.45 3.91
N GLN A 46 8.87 20.08 2.76
CA GLN A 46 8.09 21.28 2.46
C GLN A 46 6.60 20.99 2.20
N TRP A 47 6.26 19.74 1.87
CA TRP A 47 4.89 19.28 1.74
C TRP A 47 4.27 18.95 3.11
N SER A 48 2.93 18.99 3.23
CA SER A 48 2.21 18.72 4.48
C SER A 48 2.19 17.25 4.83
N ASN A 49 2.04 16.93 6.13
CA ASN A 49 1.87 15.56 6.64
C ASN A 49 0.77 14.83 5.86
N ARG A 50 1.01 13.60 5.45
CA ARG A 50 0.04 12.81 4.66
C ARG A 50 0.28 11.32 4.68
N ILE A 51 -0.78 10.59 4.36
CA ILE A 51 -0.83 9.14 4.16
C ILE A 51 -1.53 8.81 2.84
N ASP A 52 -1.52 7.55 2.44
CA ASP A 52 -2.25 7.01 1.27
C ASP A 52 -1.90 7.75 -0.03
N PHE A 53 -0.66 8.08 -0.24
CA PHE A 53 -0.16 8.76 -1.42
C PHE A 53 0.91 7.94 -2.14
N PRO A 54 0.93 7.95 -3.47
CA PRO A 54 1.99 7.31 -4.24
C PRO A 54 3.25 8.17 -4.30
N ALA A 55 4.39 7.47 -4.39
CA ALA A 55 5.68 8.04 -4.73
C ALA A 55 6.28 7.31 -5.92
N VAL A 56 6.92 8.02 -6.84
CA VAL A 56 7.62 7.44 -7.98
C VAL A 56 8.95 8.13 -8.25
N ALA A 57 9.86 7.43 -8.91
CA ALA A 57 11.05 8.00 -9.52
C ALA A 57 10.77 8.31 -10.99
N TYR A 58 10.94 9.55 -11.40
CA TYR A 58 10.75 9.97 -12.79
C TYR A 58 11.68 11.13 -13.15
N LYS A 59 12.30 11.05 -14.32
CA LYS A 59 13.25 12.07 -14.82
C LYS A 59 14.30 12.46 -13.78
N ASN A 60 14.89 11.45 -13.14
CA ASN A 60 15.93 11.61 -12.11
C ASN A 60 15.51 12.46 -10.91
N LYS A 61 14.24 12.37 -10.51
CA LYS A 61 13.67 12.99 -9.32
C LYS A 61 12.71 12.03 -8.61
N LEU A 62 12.55 12.24 -7.31
CA LEU A 62 11.48 11.71 -6.52
C LEU A 62 10.23 12.56 -6.71
N TRP A 63 9.07 11.95 -6.76
CA TRP A 63 7.78 12.61 -6.92
C TRP A 63 6.75 12.06 -5.96
N ILE A 64 5.88 12.94 -5.44
CA ILE A 64 4.70 12.57 -4.66
C ILE A 64 3.46 13.28 -5.17
N PHE A 65 2.28 12.67 -4.96
CA PHE A 65 1.01 13.11 -5.52
C PHE A 65 -0.11 12.95 -4.52
N GLY A 66 -0.88 14.01 -4.25
CA GLY A 66 -2.08 13.92 -3.45
C GLY A 66 -1.87 13.32 -2.06
N GLY A 67 -2.80 12.48 -1.65
CA GLY A 67 -2.82 11.86 -0.34
C GLY A 67 -3.86 12.45 0.61
N TYR A 68 -3.80 12.04 1.85
CA TYR A 68 -4.80 12.35 2.85
C TYR A 68 -4.18 12.71 4.18
N TYR A 69 -4.78 13.66 4.86
CA TYR A 69 -4.50 14.01 6.25
C TYR A 69 -5.80 14.05 7.05
N SER A 70 -5.85 13.28 8.14
CA SER A 70 -6.93 13.40 9.12
C SER A 70 -6.51 14.33 10.25
N GLY A 71 -7.14 15.49 10.32
CA GLY A 71 -6.84 16.47 11.34
C GLY A 71 -7.95 16.58 12.37
N GLU A 72 -7.66 16.29 13.64
CA GLU A 72 -8.66 16.36 14.72
C GLU A 72 -9.36 17.73 14.83
N MET A 73 -8.66 18.82 14.51
CA MET A 73 -9.19 20.19 14.63
C MET A 73 -9.50 20.89 13.31
N LYS A 74 -8.96 20.44 12.20
CA LYS A 74 -9.15 21.07 10.89
C LYS A 74 -10.03 20.25 9.92
N GLY A 75 -10.45 19.05 10.33
CA GLY A 75 -11.14 18.11 9.47
C GLY A 75 -10.19 17.40 8.49
N ASP A 76 -10.77 16.53 7.68
CA ASP A 76 -10.07 15.74 6.67
C ASP A 76 -9.60 16.63 5.52
N THR A 77 -8.37 16.46 5.09
CA THR A 77 -7.82 17.13 3.90
C THR A 77 -7.41 16.10 2.87
N TYR A 78 -7.90 16.26 1.65
CA TYR A 78 -7.51 15.46 0.49
C TYR A 78 -6.64 16.32 -0.41
N HIS A 79 -5.38 15.95 -0.52
CA HIS A 79 -4.41 16.72 -1.28
C HIS A 79 -4.59 16.50 -2.79
N GLU A 80 -4.34 17.55 -3.57
CA GLU A 80 -4.32 17.54 -5.04
C GLU A 80 -3.04 18.14 -5.61
N ASP A 81 -2.04 18.33 -4.74
CA ASP A 81 -0.75 18.88 -5.07
C ASP A 81 0.23 17.83 -5.62
N VAL A 82 1.22 18.31 -6.33
CA VAL A 82 2.32 17.51 -6.87
C VAL A 82 3.63 18.15 -6.45
N TRP A 83 4.53 17.35 -5.90
CA TRP A 83 5.84 17.77 -5.45
C TRP A 83 6.93 16.92 -6.06
N ASN A 84 8.12 17.50 -6.29
CA ASN A 84 9.28 16.74 -6.65
C ASN A 84 10.53 17.15 -5.87
N SER A 85 11.54 16.29 -5.88
CA SER A 85 12.85 16.51 -5.27
C SER A 85 13.92 15.73 -6.02
N ALA A 86 15.09 16.34 -6.21
CA ALA A 86 16.24 15.66 -6.76
C ALA A 86 17.11 14.96 -5.70
N ASP A 87 16.95 15.34 -4.43
CA ASP A 87 17.81 14.92 -3.32
C ASP A 87 17.05 14.37 -2.10
N GLY A 88 15.71 14.37 -2.16
CA GLY A 88 14.81 14.00 -1.06
C GLY A 88 14.77 14.99 0.10
N LYS A 89 15.62 16.02 0.08
CA LYS A 89 15.72 17.03 1.15
C LYS A 89 15.00 18.32 0.81
N THR A 90 15.20 18.79 -0.40
CA THR A 90 14.58 20.01 -0.90
C THR A 90 13.47 19.64 -1.86
N TRP A 91 12.24 19.96 -1.50
CA TRP A 91 11.05 19.63 -2.28
C TRP A 91 10.47 20.91 -2.88
N GLU A 92 10.17 20.85 -4.16
CA GLU A 92 9.59 21.95 -4.92
C GLU A 92 8.14 21.61 -5.30
N PRO A 93 7.17 22.52 -5.05
CA PRO A 93 5.83 22.34 -5.58
C PRO A 93 5.86 22.47 -7.10
N VAL A 94 5.26 21.50 -7.78
CA VAL A 94 5.11 21.51 -9.24
C VAL A 94 3.73 22.00 -9.60
N GLN A 95 2.72 21.54 -8.85
CA GLN A 95 1.34 21.91 -9.04
C GLN A 95 0.65 21.93 -7.67
N ASP A 96 0.02 23.06 -7.33
CA ASP A 96 -0.70 23.22 -6.06
C ASP A 96 -2.11 22.65 -6.11
N SER A 97 -2.72 22.62 -7.31
CA SER A 97 -4.09 22.15 -7.53
C SER A 97 -4.18 21.48 -8.90
N ALA A 98 -3.88 20.20 -8.93
CA ALA A 98 -3.97 19.41 -10.16
C ALA A 98 -5.44 19.14 -10.56
N PRO A 99 -5.72 18.92 -11.85
CA PRO A 99 -7.10 18.84 -12.35
C PRO A 99 -7.85 17.57 -11.92
N TRP A 100 -7.17 16.63 -11.25
CA TRP A 100 -7.72 15.34 -10.87
C TRP A 100 -8.33 15.29 -9.46
N MET A 101 -8.68 16.40 -8.85
CA MET A 101 -9.28 16.53 -7.50
C MET A 101 -8.47 15.84 -6.39
N GLY A 102 -8.54 16.37 -5.18
CA GLY A 102 -7.90 15.79 -4.01
C GLY A 102 -8.31 14.33 -3.80
N ARG A 103 -7.33 13.44 -3.60
CA ARG A 103 -7.56 11.99 -3.57
C ARG A 103 -6.55 11.22 -2.72
N ARG A 104 -6.98 10.03 -2.27
CA ARG A 104 -6.16 9.06 -1.57
C ARG A 104 -6.33 7.65 -2.12
N GLY A 105 -5.41 6.76 -1.79
CA GLY A 105 -5.48 5.35 -2.20
C GLY A 105 -5.48 5.15 -3.71
N HIS A 106 -5.04 6.15 -4.45
CA HIS A 106 -4.76 6.10 -5.88
C HIS A 106 -3.33 5.62 -6.11
N THR A 107 -3.02 5.25 -7.34
CA THR A 107 -1.66 4.89 -7.73
C THR A 107 -1.12 5.86 -8.76
N VAL A 108 0.21 6.02 -8.77
CA VAL A 108 0.94 6.61 -9.90
C VAL A 108 1.99 5.62 -10.32
N THR A 109 2.12 5.41 -11.63
CA THR A 109 3.17 4.57 -12.21
C THR A 109 3.82 5.27 -13.40
N VAL A 110 5.08 4.96 -13.64
CA VAL A 110 5.81 5.44 -14.83
C VAL A 110 5.73 4.37 -15.90
N PHE A 111 5.23 4.76 -17.05
CA PHE A 111 5.00 3.83 -18.16
C PHE A 111 5.23 4.51 -19.50
N ASP A 112 5.78 3.75 -20.48
CA ASP A 112 5.88 4.16 -21.88
C ASP A 112 4.80 3.46 -22.70
N ASP A 113 3.79 4.22 -23.12
CA ASP A 113 2.68 3.76 -23.94
C ASP A 113 2.99 3.77 -25.46
N GLY A 114 4.26 3.95 -25.81
CA GLY A 114 4.74 4.10 -27.19
C GLY A 114 4.89 5.56 -27.63
N THR A 115 4.53 6.53 -26.78
CA THR A 115 4.73 7.97 -27.02
C THR A 115 5.86 8.56 -26.17
N GLY A 116 6.51 7.74 -25.36
CA GLY A 116 7.54 8.09 -24.40
C GLY A 116 7.08 7.89 -22.95
N GLU A 117 8.04 7.85 -22.03
CA GLU A 117 7.73 7.68 -20.61
C GLU A 117 6.90 8.83 -20.06
N ALA A 118 5.86 8.48 -19.34
CA ALA A 118 4.95 9.38 -18.65
C ALA A 118 4.50 8.81 -17.31
N MET A 119 4.04 9.67 -16.43
CA MET A 119 3.37 9.32 -15.18
C MET A 119 1.88 9.11 -15.46
N PHE A 120 1.34 7.98 -15.00
CA PHE A 120 -0.08 7.65 -15.08
C PHE A 120 -0.64 7.58 -13.67
N LEU A 121 -1.57 8.49 -13.36
CA LEU A 121 -2.32 8.50 -12.11
C LEU A 121 -3.65 7.77 -12.33
N ILE A 122 -3.98 6.81 -11.44
CA ILE A 122 -5.08 5.87 -11.66
C ILE A 122 -5.95 5.75 -10.41
N GLY A 123 -7.23 5.97 -10.55
CA GLY A 123 -8.26 5.68 -9.56
C GLY A 123 -8.13 6.42 -8.23
N GLY A 124 -8.56 5.79 -7.16
CA GLY A 124 -8.54 6.32 -5.80
C GLY A 124 -9.93 6.73 -5.28
N PHE A 125 -9.93 7.33 -4.10
CA PHE A 125 -11.09 7.94 -3.48
C PHE A 125 -10.92 9.45 -3.47
N THR A 126 -11.88 10.18 -4.03
CA THR A 126 -11.83 11.63 -4.17
C THR A 126 -12.92 12.31 -3.36
N VAL A 127 -12.64 13.54 -2.95
CA VAL A 127 -13.61 14.42 -2.31
C VAL A 127 -13.61 15.77 -3.03
N ASN A 128 -14.79 16.21 -3.44
CA ASN A 128 -14.98 17.58 -3.88
C ASN A 128 -15.28 18.42 -2.63
N GLU A 129 -14.31 19.19 -2.16
CA GLU A 129 -14.43 19.97 -0.92
C GLU A 129 -15.54 21.03 -0.99
N ALA A 130 -15.78 21.60 -2.17
CA ALA A 130 -16.81 22.64 -2.36
C ALA A 130 -18.23 22.08 -2.21
N THR A 131 -18.46 20.84 -2.59
CA THR A 131 -19.80 20.21 -2.56
C THR A 131 -19.93 19.13 -1.49
N GLY A 132 -18.83 18.69 -0.88
CA GLY A 132 -18.77 17.55 0.03
C GLY A 132 -19.01 16.20 -0.67
N TYR A 133 -19.06 16.17 -1.99
CA TYR A 133 -19.31 14.95 -2.75
C TYR A 133 -18.10 14.01 -2.69
N ARG A 134 -18.34 12.77 -2.26
CA ARG A 134 -17.33 11.73 -2.07
C ARG A 134 -17.53 10.61 -3.07
N GLN A 135 -16.45 10.14 -3.70
CA GLN A 135 -16.57 9.10 -4.72
C GLN A 135 -15.29 8.27 -4.90
N TYR A 136 -15.49 7.01 -5.22
CA TYR A 136 -14.43 6.19 -5.81
C TYR A 136 -14.33 6.51 -7.30
N THR A 137 -13.14 6.36 -7.86
CA THR A 137 -12.90 6.66 -9.26
C THR A 137 -12.07 5.58 -9.95
N ASN A 138 -12.21 5.48 -11.25
CA ASN A 138 -11.42 4.66 -12.16
C ASN A 138 -10.90 5.48 -13.34
N ASP A 139 -10.82 6.80 -13.15
CA ASP A 139 -10.23 7.70 -14.13
C ASP A 139 -8.71 7.47 -14.24
N VAL A 140 -8.17 7.80 -15.38
CA VAL A 140 -6.73 7.76 -15.63
C VAL A 140 -6.27 9.09 -16.20
N TRP A 141 -5.22 9.62 -15.60
CA TRP A 141 -4.58 10.87 -15.99
C TRP A 141 -3.12 10.61 -16.37
N LYS A 142 -2.64 11.31 -17.38
CA LYS A 142 -1.28 11.20 -17.89
C LYS A 142 -0.57 12.55 -17.84
N SER A 143 0.69 12.54 -17.41
CA SER A 143 1.57 13.71 -17.43
C SER A 143 3.00 13.33 -17.75
N THR A 144 3.71 14.17 -18.49
CA THR A 144 5.14 14.02 -18.77
C THR A 144 6.01 14.99 -17.96
N ASP A 145 5.41 15.91 -17.20
CA ASP A 145 6.11 16.97 -16.45
C ASP A 145 5.60 17.15 -15.01
N GLY A 146 4.48 16.51 -14.65
CA GLY A 146 3.82 16.63 -13.35
C GLY A 146 2.97 17.89 -13.18
N ASP A 147 3.07 18.84 -14.10
CA ASP A 147 2.30 20.09 -14.11
C ASP A 147 1.08 20.01 -15.03
N SER A 148 1.32 19.60 -16.25
CA SER A 148 0.26 19.44 -17.26
C SER A 148 -0.28 18.03 -17.27
N TRP A 149 -1.57 17.85 -16.91
CA TRP A 149 -2.23 16.57 -16.86
C TRP A 149 -3.35 16.45 -17.90
N THR A 150 -3.38 15.36 -18.62
CA THR A 150 -4.42 15.01 -19.56
C THR A 150 -5.23 13.83 -19.02
N GLN A 151 -6.54 13.96 -18.93
CA GLN A 151 -7.41 12.83 -18.64
C GLN A 151 -7.50 11.92 -19.87
N VAL A 152 -6.80 10.80 -19.83
CA VAL A 152 -6.80 9.83 -20.93
C VAL A 152 -7.95 8.85 -20.86
N LYS A 153 -8.49 8.63 -19.65
CA LYS A 153 -9.70 7.84 -19.42
C LYS A 153 -10.59 8.56 -18.41
N ALA A 154 -11.81 8.89 -18.80
CA ALA A 154 -12.79 9.46 -17.90
C ALA A 154 -13.31 8.40 -16.91
N ARG A 155 -13.82 8.87 -15.76
CA ARG A 155 -14.50 8.01 -14.81
C ARG A 155 -15.74 7.37 -15.45
N THR A 156 -15.90 6.08 -15.21
CA THR A 156 -17.06 5.30 -15.64
C THR A 156 -17.71 4.60 -14.45
N TYR A 157 -18.88 4.03 -14.67
CA TYR A 157 -19.60 3.16 -13.72
C TYR A 157 -19.95 1.86 -14.44
N PRO A 158 -18.96 0.98 -14.67
CA PRO A 158 -19.24 -0.29 -15.30
C PRO A 158 -20.10 -1.18 -14.38
N GLU A 159 -20.77 -2.15 -14.95
CA GLU A 159 -21.31 -3.26 -14.17
C GLU A 159 -20.15 -3.99 -13.47
N LEU A 160 -20.42 -4.64 -12.32
CA LEU A 160 -19.37 -5.28 -11.52
C LEU A 160 -18.62 -6.40 -12.25
N ASP A 161 -19.26 -7.01 -13.22
CA ASP A 161 -18.76 -8.08 -14.07
C ASP A 161 -18.40 -7.60 -15.49
N SER A 162 -18.21 -6.28 -15.66
CA SER A 162 -17.80 -5.71 -16.94
C SER A 162 -16.45 -6.31 -17.38
N LEU A 163 -16.37 -6.71 -18.63
CA LEU A 163 -15.13 -7.21 -19.26
C LEU A 163 -14.30 -6.08 -19.90
N TYR A 164 -14.82 -4.85 -19.89
CA TYR A 164 -14.27 -3.74 -20.68
C TYR A 164 -13.73 -2.59 -19.83
N ASP A 165 -13.97 -2.60 -18.52
CA ASP A 165 -13.50 -1.55 -17.62
C ASP A 165 -13.53 -2.01 -16.16
N PHE A 166 -12.49 -1.65 -15.41
CA PHE A 166 -12.43 -1.95 -13.98
C PHE A 166 -13.33 -1.02 -13.16
N PHE A 167 -13.89 -1.57 -12.09
CA PHE A 167 -14.80 -0.82 -11.20
C PHE A 167 -14.04 0.27 -10.43
N PRO A 168 -14.64 1.46 -10.16
CA PRO A 168 -14.05 2.51 -9.33
C PRO A 168 -13.56 2.00 -7.98
N ARG A 169 -12.31 2.27 -7.63
CA ARG A 169 -11.66 1.67 -6.47
C ARG A 169 -10.50 2.49 -5.91
N MET A 170 -10.15 2.19 -4.66
CA MET A 170 -8.94 2.68 -4.01
C MET A 170 -8.11 1.51 -3.44
N ASN A 171 -6.89 1.79 -2.99
CA ASN A 171 -5.97 0.83 -2.37
C ASN A 171 -5.73 -0.41 -3.26
N HIS A 172 -5.87 -0.24 -4.57
CA HIS A 172 -5.37 -1.17 -5.58
C HIS A 172 -3.87 -0.93 -5.78
N ALA A 173 -3.19 -1.90 -6.35
CA ALA A 173 -1.82 -1.72 -6.79
C ALA A 173 -1.73 -1.65 -8.30
N VAL A 174 -0.74 -0.90 -8.81
CA VAL A 174 -0.39 -0.92 -10.23
C VAL A 174 1.11 -1.14 -10.38
N VAL A 175 1.47 -2.14 -11.17
CA VAL A 175 2.86 -2.45 -11.51
C VAL A 175 3.04 -2.56 -13.01
N VAL A 176 4.27 -2.34 -13.46
CA VAL A 176 4.65 -2.52 -14.86
C VAL A 176 5.43 -3.82 -15.01
N ALA A 177 4.89 -4.74 -15.79
CA ALA A 177 5.56 -6.00 -16.09
C ALA A 177 5.50 -6.34 -17.58
N SER A 178 6.41 -7.21 -18.00
CA SER A 178 6.52 -7.65 -19.40
C SER A 178 5.82 -8.99 -19.59
N HIS A 179 4.99 -9.10 -20.61
CA HIS A 179 4.42 -10.35 -21.04
C HIS A 179 4.47 -10.47 -22.57
N GLY A 180 5.01 -11.59 -23.09
CA GLY A 180 5.14 -11.78 -24.53
C GLY A 180 6.03 -10.73 -25.22
N GLY A 181 7.03 -10.17 -24.51
CA GLY A 181 7.93 -9.15 -25.05
C GLY A 181 7.36 -7.73 -25.09
N LYS A 182 6.14 -7.53 -24.57
CA LYS A 182 5.49 -6.21 -24.44
C LYS A 182 5.28 -5.86 -22.98
N LYS A 183 5.48 -4.59 -22.63
CA LYS A 183 5.20 -4.06 -21.29
C LYS A 183 3.73 -3.67 -21.15
N TYR A 184 3.18 -3.89 -19.98
CA TYR A 184 1.82 -3.51 -19.59
C TYR A 184 1.81 -2.96 -18.17
N MET A 185 0.88 -2.07 -17.91
CA MET A 185 0.44 -1.77 -16.55
C MET A 185 -0.53 -2.85 -16.10
N TYR A 186 -0.32 -3.44 -14.93
CA TYR A 186 -1.23 -4.39 -14.29
C TYR A 186 -1.84 -3.74 -13.06
N LEU A 187 -3.16 -3.57 -13.06
CA LEU A 187 -3.95 -3.11 -11.91
C LEU A 187 -4.48 -4.34 -11.18
N ILE A 188 -4.24 -4.42 -9.88
CA ILE A 188 -4.46 -5.62 -9.07
C ILE A 188 -5.29 -5.26 -7.84
N GLY A 189 -6.41 -5.95 -7.64
CA GLY A 189 -7.25 -5.84 -6.45
C GLY A 189 -7.79 -4.44 -6.14
N GLY A 190 -7.82 -4.10 -4.85
CA GLY A 190 -8.38 -2.85 -4.35
C GLY A 190 -9.75 -3.01 -3.71
N SER A 191 -10.36 -1.92 -3.30
CA SER A 191 -11.68 -1.92 -2.67
C SER A 191 -12.52 -0.71 -3.07
N THR A 192 -13.83 -0.87 -2.93
CA THR A 192 -14.83 0.19 -3.10
C THR A 192 -15.91 0.06 -2.06
N MET A 193 -16.68 1.10 -1.84
CA MET A 193 -17.89 1.04 -1.02
C MET A 193 -19.11 0.94 -1.93
N MET A 194 -19.98 -0.01 -1.66
CA MET A 194 -21.19 -0.25 -2.41
C MET A 194 -22.42 -0.10 -1.53
N GLU A 195 -23.48 0.42 -2.11
CA GLU A 195 -24.78 0.42 -1.48
C GLU A 195 -25.39 -1.00 -1.52
N THR A 196 -25.76 -1.53 -0.36
CA THR A 196 -26.28 -2.90 -0.20
C THR A 196 -27.80 -2.91 0.06
N GLY A 197 -28.54 -1.93 -0.47
CA GLY A 197 -29.97 -1.74 -0.20
C GLY A 197 -30.25 -1.15 1.19
N SER A 198 -31.47 -0.62 1.40
CA SER A 198 -31.90 -0.04 2.69
C SER A 198 -30.93 0.97 3.32
N ALA A 199 -30.22 1.77 2.49
CA ALA A 199 -29.24 2.78 2.91
C ALA A 199 -28.05 2.22 3.72
N ARG A 200 -27.68 0.98 3.53
CA ARG A 200 -26.46 0.37 4.10
C ARG A 200 -25.37 0.34 3.07
N TYR A 201 -24.16 0.62 3.51
CA TYR A 201 -22.96 0.56 2.69
C TYR A 201 -22.07 -0.58 3.20
N ALA A 202 -21.46 -1.33 2.28
CA ALA A 202 -20.48 -2.35 2.61
C ALA A 202 -19.24 -2.19 1.72
N MET A 203 -18.09 -2.50 2.29
CA MET A 203 -16.84 -2.56 1.52
C MET A 203 -16.86 -3.80 0.62
N LYS A 204 -16.62 -3.60 -0.66
CA LYS A 204 -16.34 -4.65 -1.64
C LYS A 204 -14.84 -4.66 -1.90
N TYR A 205 -14.22 -5.82 -1.74
CA TYR A 205 -12.83 -6.08 -2.08
C TYR A 205 -12.75 -6.87 -3.38
N PHE A 206 -11.70 -6.65 -4.15
CA PHE A 206 -11.50 -7.24 -5.46
C PHE A 206 -10.33 -8.23 -5.45
N ASN A 207 -10.43 -9.25 -6.31
CA ASN A 207 -9.35 -10.17 -6.69
C ASN A 207 -9.14 -10.20 -8.21
N ASP A 208 -9.72 -9.24 -8.92
CA ASP A 208 -9.52 -9.08 -10.36
C ASP A 208 -8.14 -8.49 -10.67
N VAL A 209 -7.68 -8.80 -11.86
CA VAL A 209 -6.47 -8.22 -12.46
C VAL A 209 -6.82 -7.65 -13.81
N TRP A 210 -6.46 -6.42 -14.01
CA TRP A 210 -6.64 -5.70 -15.26
C TRP A 210 -5.29 -5.32 -15.85
N ARG A 211 -5.14 -5.36 -17.16
CA ARG A 211 -3.93 -4.85 -17.80
C ARG A 211 -4.23 -3.82 -18.86
N SER A 212 -3.29 -2.91 -19.08
CA SER A 212 -3.36 -1.91 -20.12
C SER A 212 -1.99 -1.65 -20.74
N ALA A 213 -1.97 -1.38 -22.04
CA ALA A 213 -0.77 -0.96 -22.75
C ALA A 213 -0.74 0.54 -23.05
N ASP A 214 -1.79 1.28 -22.70
CA ASP A 214 -1.94 2.71 -23.05
C ASP A 214 -2.60 3.56 -21.95
N GLY A 215 -3.09 2.93 -20.87
CA GLY A 215 -3.83 3.60 -19.79
C GLY A 215 -5.29 3.93 -20.15
N ILE A 216 -5.71 3.68 -21.37
CA ILE A 216 -7.05 3.99 -21.89
C ILE A 216 -7.91 2.73 -21.94
N HIS A 217 -7.37 1.69 -22.58
CA HIS A 217 -8.04 0.41 -22.78
C HIS A 217 -7.53 -0.59 -21.75
N TRP A 218 -8.46 -1.13 -20.96
CA TRP A 218 -8.17 -2.10 -19.91
C TRP A 218 -8.82 -3.44 -20.25
N GLU A 219 -8.06 -4.49 -20.14
CA GLU A 219 -8.47 -5.86 -20.39
C GLU A 219 -8.52 -6.63 -19.09
N ASP A 220 -9.66 -7.26 -18.79
CA ASP A 220 -9.78 -8.20 -17.67
C ASP A 220 -8.95 -9.44 -17.98
N MET A 221 -8.03 -9.78 -17.09
CA MET A 221 -7.19 -10.96 -17.23
C MET A 221 -7.91 -12.25 -16.91
N HIS A 222 -9.16 -12.19 -16.38
CA HIS A 222 -9.89 -13.33 -15.87
C HIS A 222 -9.03 -14.16 -14.93
N SER A 223 -8.44 -13.45 -13.95
CA SER A 223 -7.47 -14.03 -13.04
C SER A 223 -8.10 -15.15 -12.22
N GLU A 224 -7.33 -16.21 -11.99
CA GLU A 224 -7.68 -17.24 -11.02
C GLU A 224 -7.74 -16.65 -9.61
N ASP A 225 -8.43 -17.33 -8.72
CA ASP A 225 -8.63 -16.84 -7.35
C ASP A 225 -7.33 -16.90 -6.56
N TYR A 226 -6.76 -15.74 -6.25
CA TYR A 226 -5.63 -15.53 -5.33
C TYR A 226 -6.05 -14.77 -4.07
N GLY A 227 -7.36 -14.64 -3.84
CA GLY A 227 -8.00 -13.97 -2.71
C GLY A 227 -8.23 -12.47 -2.92
N ILE A 228 -9.40 -12.01 -2.45
CA ILE A 228 -9.79 -10.58 -2.46
C ILE A 228 -8.88 -9.78 -1.54
N ARG A 229 -8.42 -8.59 -1.99
CA ARG A 229 -7.50 -7.77 -1.20
C ARG A 229 -7.43 -6.29 -1.60
N ALA A 230 -7.11 -5.44 -0.63
CA ALA A 230 -6.81 -4.02 -0.84
C ALA A 230 -5.69 -3.59 0.11
N GLY A 231 -4.88 -2.60 -0.24
CA GLY A 231 -3.73 -2.19 0.57
C GLY A 231 -2.67 -3.29 0.70
N HIS A 232 -2.59 -4.17 -0.27
CA HIS A 232 -1.60 -5.23 -0.37
C HIS A 232 -0.32 -4.70 -1.03
N ALA A 233 0.80 -5.35 -0.75
CA ALA A 233 2.05 -5.05 -1.41
C ALA A 233 2.17 -5.81 -2.73
N VAL A 234 2.70 -5.15 -3.74
CA VAL A 234 3.00 -5.73 -5.06
C VAL A 234 4.39 -5.29 -5.50
N THR A 235 5.13 -6.21 -6.09
CA THR A 235 6.43 -5.91 -6.72
C THR A 235 6.66 -6.80 -7.92
N VAL A 236 7.63 -6.44 -8.74
CA VAL A 236 8.05 -7.23 -9.91
C VAL A 236 9.50 -7.62 -9.74
N ASP A 237 9.80 -8.89 -9.92
CA ASP A 237 11.18 -9.36 -9.99
C ASP A 237 11.86 -8.79 -11.24
N PRO A 238 12.89 -7.96 -11.09
CA PRO A 238 13.54 -7.32 -12.24
C PRO A 238 14.28 -8.31 -13.16
N ALA A 239 14.61 -9.50 -12.66
CA ALA A 239 15.33 -10.52 -13.42
C ALA A 239 14.38 -11.37 -14.29
N THR A 240 13.17 -11.66 -13.80
CA THR A 240 12.23 -12.59 -14.44
C THR A 240 11.00 -11.90 -15.00
N GLY A 241 10.64 -10.72 -14.50
CA GLY A 241 9.38 -10.04 -14.80
C GLY A 241 8.18 -10.63 -14.04
N THR A 242 8.40 -11.55 -13.09
CA THR A 242 7.35 -12.16 -12.28
C THR A 242 6.77 -11.14 -11.31
N ILE A 243 5.45 -11.04 -11.29
CA ILE A 243 4.70 -10.19 -10.34
C ILE A 243 4.50 -10.97 -9.05
N TYR A 244 4.78 -10.36 -7.92
CA TYR A 244 4.55 -10.90 -6.59
C TYR A 244 3.55 -10.05 -5.83
N VAL A 245 2.60 -10.69 -5.12
CA VAL A 245 1.54 -10.04 -4.34
C VAL A 245 1.46 -10.66 -2.96
N GLN A 246 1.34 -9.83 -1.92
CA GLN A 246 1.22 -10.30 -0.55
C GLN A 246 0.34 -9.40 0.32
N GLY A 247 -0.34 -10.02 1.30
CA GLY A 247 -1.07 -9.35 2.36
C GLY A 247 -2.28 -8.54 1.88
N GLY A 248 -2.56 -7.47 2.59
CA GLY A 248 -3.69 -6.58 2.36
C GLY A 248 -4.91 -6.87 3.24
N ASN A 249 -5.86 -5.96 3.17
CA ASN A 249 -7.18 -6.07 3.80
C ASN A 249 -8.14 -6.87 2.90
N HIS A 250 -9.00 -7.69 3.49
CA HIS A 250 -9.94 -8.55 2.77
C HIS A 250 -11.38 -8.49 3.34
N GLY A 251 -11.64 -7.57 4.29
CA GLY A 251 -12.97 -7.35 4.85
C GLY A 251 -13.48 -8.44 5.81
N ILE A 252 -12.75 -9.51 6.02
CA ILE A 252 -13.13 -10.54 6.99
C ILE A 252 -12.69 -10.08 8.38
N ILE A 253 -13.67 -9.89 9.24
CA ILE A 253 -13.46 -9.50 10.63
C ILE A 253 -13.25 -10.78 11.44
N PHE A 254 -12.04 -10.99 11.98
CA PHE A 254 -11.79 -12.12 12.87
C PHE A 254 -12.71 -12.06 14.08
N GLY A 255 -13.34 -13.22 14.41
CA GLY A 255 -14.28 -13.33 15.53
C GLY A 255 -15.74 -13.04 15.17
N SER A 256 -16.05 -12.69 13.93
CA SER A 256 -17.43 -12.68 13.45
C SER A 256 -17.94 -14.13 13.27
N GLU A 257 -19.27 -14.32 13.34
CA GLU A 257 -19.89 -15.64 13.07
C GLU A 257 -19.51 -16.21 11.71
N LEU A 258 -19.10 -15.35 10.75
CA LEU A 258 -18.66 -15.72 9.41
C LEU A 258 -17.26 -16.35 9.37
N SER A 259 -16.44 -16.14 10.41
CA SER A 259 -15.06 -16.66 10.47
C SER A 259 -14.93 -17.97 11.26
N GLN A 260 -16.01 -18.45 11.91
CA GLN A 260 -15.96 -19.66 12.72
C GLN A 260 -15.90 -20.91 11.83
N GLY A 261 -14.76 -21.57 11.86
CA GLY A 261 -14.57 -22.88 11.22
C GLY A 261 -14.23 -22.85 9.73
N GLN A 262 -14.06 -21.67 9.12
CA GLN A 262 -13.49 -21.58 7.79
C GLN A 262 -11.97 -21.66 7.87
N PRO A 263 -11.30 -22.41 6.97
CA PRO A 263 -9.85 -22.33 6.86
C PRO A 263 -9.48 -20.86 6.61
N LEU A 264 -8.37 -20.42 7.20
CA LEU A 264 -7.85 -19.06 6.93
C LEU A 264 -7.66 -18.96 5.41
N PRO A 265 -8.26 -17.95 4.75
CA PRO A 265 -8.09 -17.80 3.32
C PRO A 265 -6.60 -17.60 2.99
N ASP A 266 -6.17 -18.09 1.85
CA ASP A 266 -4.76 -18.06 1.40
C ASP A 266 -4.23 -16.66 1.07
N TRP A 267 -4.94 -15.61 1.45
CA TRP A 267 -4.61 -14.22 1.20
C TRP A 267 -3.34 -13.71 1.92
N HIS A 268 -2.88 -14.38 2.95
CA HIS A 268 -1.62 -14.08 3.63
C HIS A 268 -0.40 -14.66 2.90
N TRP A 269 -0.63 -15.59 1.96
CA TRP A 269 0.45 -16.18 1.20
C TRP A 269 1.05 -15.17 0.23
N LEU A 270 2.31 -15.40 -0.10
CA LEU A 270 2.92 -14.78 -1.25
C LEU A 270 2.39 -15.49 -2.49
N TRP A 271 1.84 -14.73 -3.39
CA TRP A 271 1.38 -15.20 -4.68
C TRP A 271 2.24 -14.64 -5.79
N SER A 272 2.48 -15.41 -6.84
CA SER A 272 3.22 -14.98 -8.02
C SER A 272 2.48 -15.27 -9.30
N THR A 273 2.75 -14.45 -10.32
CA THR A 273 2.25 -14.66 -11.68
C THR A 273 3.19 -14.09 -12.72
N ASN A 274 3.24 -14.70 -13.91
CA ASN A 274 3.98 -14.19 -15.06
C ASN A 274 3.07 -13.58 -16.14
N ASP A 275 1.77 -13.70 -15.99
CA ASP A 275 0.80 -13.27 -17.01
C ASP A 275 -0.38 -12.47 -16.45
N GLY A 276 -0.51 -12.37 -15.11
CA GLY A 276 -1.62 -11.72 -14.43
C GLY A 276 -2.90 -12.56 -14.37
N LYS A 277 -2.88 -13.78 -14.90
CA LYS A 277 -4.02 -14.68 -14.95
C LYS A 277 -3.86 -15.92 -14.07
N HIS A 278 -2.77 -16.64 -14.25
CA HIS A 278 -2.48 -17.85 -13.51
C HIS A 278 -1.61 -17.53 -12.30
N TRP A 279 -2.10 -17.85 -11.12
CA TRP A 279 -1.44 -17.53 -9.88
C TRP A 279 -0.88 -18.77 -9.20
N ILE A 280 0.33 -18.66 -8.71
CA ILE A 280 1.03 -19.70 -7.95
C ILE A 280 1.12 -19.23 -6.51
N ALA A 281 0.55 -20.01 -5.58
CA ALA A 281 0.84 -19.84 -4.17
C ALA A 281 2.27 -20.29 -3.93
N GLU A 282 3.11 -19.36 -3.57
CA GLU A 282 4.49 -19.63 -3.19
C GLU A 282 4.46 -20.26 -1.80
N ASN A 283 4.51 -21.59 -1.74
CA ASN A 283 4.39 -22.37 -0.51
C ASN A 283 5.54 -22.05 0.44
N ASP A 284 5.33 -21.06 1.25
CA ASP A 284 6.19 -20.75 2.38
C ASP A 284 5.79 -21.67 3.53
N THR A 285 6.30 -22.89 3.52
CA THR A 285 6.07 -23.91 4.58
C THR A 285 6.78 -23.56 5.87
N ALA A 286 7.52 -22.47 5.89
CA ALA A 286 8.19 -22.02 7.09
C ALA A 286 7.15 -21.47 8.06
N GLU A 287 7.15 -22.03 9.22
CA GLU A 287 6.78 -21.47 10.51
C GLU A 287 6.49 -19.97 10.46
N PHE A 288 5.40 -19.58 9.79
CA PHE A 288 4.82 -18.26 9.92
C PHE A 288 4.35 -18.08 11.36
N SER A 289 5.32 -18.14 12.29
CA SER A 289 5.09 -17.93 13.68
C SER A 289 4.73 -16.46 13.89
N GLN A 290 3.44 -16.21 13.99
CA GLN A 290 2.90 -15.15 14.81
C GLN A 290 3.36 -13.71 14.50
N GLY A 291 3.06 -13.13 13.36
CA GLY A 291 3.24 -11.70 13.15
C GLY A 291 3.41 -11.27 11.71
N TYR A 292 3.80 -12.17 10.83
CA TYR A 292 3.93 -11.88 9.40
C TYR A 292 2.58 -11.93 8.66
N LEU A 293 1.63 -12.69 9.18
CA LEU A 293 0.47 -13.19 8.46
C LEU A 293 -0.60 -12.16 8.10
N TYR A 294 -0.60 -10.98 8.70
CA TYR A 294 -1.74 -10.06 8.61
C TYR A 294 -1.33 -8.64 8.24
N ARG A 295 -0.37 -8.50 7.33
CA ARG A 295 0.11 -7.18 6.91
C ARG A 295 -0.77 -6.56 5.85
N ALA A 296 -1.08 -5.29 6.07
CA ALA A 296 -1.65 -4.41 5.10
C ALA A 296 -0.85 -3.11 5.06
N GLU A 297 -0.96 -2.39 3.95
CA GLU A 297 -0.34 -1.07 3.76
C GLU A 297 1.18 -1.07 4.00
N HIS A 298 1.77 -2.24 3.77
CA HIS A 298 3.19 -2.50 3.75
C HIS A 298 3.70 -2.44 2.30
N GLN A 299 5.01 -2.51 2.13
CA GLN A 299 5.64 -2.51 0.82
C GLN A 299 6.52 -3.73 0.63
N MET A 300 6.74 -4.10 -0.62
CA MET A 300 7.73 -5.11 -1.02
C MET A 300 8.63 -4.55 -2.11
N ALA A 301 9.90 -4.95 -2.08
CA ALA A 301 10.83 -4.65 -3.15
C ALA A 301 11.88 -5.76 -3.31
N PHE A 302 12.35 -5.94 -4.54
CA PHE A 302 13.56 -6.67 -4.80
C PHE A 302 14.77 -5.75 -4.63
N TYR A 303 15.71 -6.18 -3.82
CA TYR A 303 16.98 -5.49 -3.69
C TYR A 303 18.13 -6.51 -3.70
N ASN A 304 19.10 -6.33 -4.60
CA ASN A 304 20.17 -7.29 -4.85
C ASN A 304 19.65 -8.73 -5.01
N ASN A 305 18.63 -8.93 -5.84
CA ASN A 305 17.96 -10.20 -6.13
C ASN A 305 17.28 -10.88 -4.91
N THR A 306 17.16 -10.19 -3.80
CA THR A 306 16.44 -10.68 -2.62
C THR A 306 15.12 -9.91 -2.47
N LEU A 307 14.03 -10.62 -2.25
CA LEU A 307 12.73 -10.02 -1.98
C LEU A 307 12.63 -9.65 -0.50
N TYR A 308 12.34 -8.39 -0.24
CA TYR A 308 12.10 -7.85 1.09
C TYR A 308 10.65 -7.42 1.25
N ALA A 309 10.11 -7.63 2.46
CA ALA A 309 8.85 -7.03 2.90
C ALA A 309 9.13 -6.02 4.02
N PHE A 310 8.70 -4.80 3.77
CA PHE A 310 8.91 -3.64 4.64
C PHE A 310 7.76 -3.51 5.65
N PRO A 311 7.92 -2.70 6.70
CA PRO A 311 6.88 -2.50 7.72
C PRO A 311 5.53 -2.06 7.15
N GLY A 312 4.47 -2.38 7.89
CA GLY A 312 3.09 -2.04 7.58
C GLY A 312 2.22 -2.15 8.82
N CYS A 313 0.90 -2.12 8.67
CA CYS A 313 -0.03 -2.36 9.75
C CYS A 313 -0.50 -3.82 9.78
N THR A 314 -0.99 -4.27 10.93
CA THR A 314 -1.66 -5.56 11.02
C THR A 314 -3.14 -5.42 10.72
N ASN A 315 -3.69 -6.38 9.99
CA ASN A 315 -5.09 -6.37 9.59
C ASN A 315 -6.06 -6.78 10.72
N ASN A 316 -5.71 -6.57 11.97
CA ASN A 316 -6.59 -6.92 13.09
C ASN A 316 -7.56 -5.77 13.41
N SER A 317 -8.44 -5.47 12.45
CA SER A 317 -9.31 -4.29 12.41
C SER A 317 -10.41 -4.24 13.47
N MET A 318 -10.53 -5.26 14.35
CA MET A 318 -11.61 -5.27 15.37
C MET A 318 -11.22 -4.66 16.70
N HIS A 319 -9.96 -4.53 17.00
CA HIS A 319 -9.52 -3.88 18.22
C HIS A 319 -8.37 -2.93 17.87
N PHE A 320 -8.51 -1.68 18.25
CA PHE A 320 -7.54 -0.58 18.14
C PHE A 320 -6.19 -0.84 18.84
N HIS A 321 -5.74 -2.10 18.85
CA HIS A 321 -4.50 -2.55 19.47
C HIS A 321 -3.63 -3.20 18.39
N PHE A 322 -2.98 -2.35 17.64
CA PHE A 322 -1.91 -2.75 16.74
C PHE A 322 -0.78 -3.39 17.55
N ALA A 323 -0.37 -4.59 17.21
CA ALA A 323 0.83 -5.18 17.79
C ALA A 323 2.05 -4.44 17.24
N LEU A 324 2.51 -3.44 18.00
CA LEU A 324 3.56 -2.49 17.59
C LEU A 324 4.87 -3.15 17.13
N ALA A 325 5.17 -4.35 17.62
CA ALA A 325 6.35 -5.09 17.19
C ALA A 325 6.34 -5.47 15.71
N GLU A 326 5.15 -5.56 15.08
CA GLU A 326 4.99 -5.94 13.70
C GLU A 326 5.21 -4.79 12.72
N PHE A 327 5.00 -3.55 13.17
CA PHE A 327 5.22 -2.36 12.35
C PHE A 327 6.67 -2.05 12.05
N VAL A 328 7.59 -2.60 12.83
CA VAL A 328 9.03 -2.33 12.70
C VAL A 328 9.80 -3.52 12.17
N THR A 329 9.13 -4.67 11.95
CA THR A 329 9.80 -5.88 11.50
C THR A 329 9.92 -5.90 9.99
N MET A 330 11.16 -6.02 9.51
CA MET A 330 11.45 -6.30 8.12
C MET A 330 11.70 -7.79 7.92
N TRP A 331 11.29 -8.29 6.78
CA TRP A 331 11.46 -9.68 6.40
C TRP A 331 12.16 -9.77 5.06
N LYS A 332 12.94 -10.83 4.87
CA LYS A 332 13.56 -11.17 3.60
C LYS A 332 13.25 -12.61 3.21
N ARG A 333 13.15 -12.85 1.92
CA ARG A 333 12.93 -14.19 1.37
C ARG A 333 14.25 -14.84 1.08
N GLU A 334 14.54 -15.91 1.79
CA GLU A 334 15.75 -16.74 1.63
C GLU A 334 15.57 -17.77 0.52
N PRO A 335 16.66 -18.35 -0.02
CA PRO A 335 16.58 -19.48 -0.93
C PRO A 335 15.73 -20.63 -0.36
N GLY A 336 14.90 -21.24 -1.19
CA GLY A 336 13.98 -22.30 -0.75
C GLY A 336 12.61 -21.78 -0.29
N ASN A 337 12.31 -20.53 -0.61
CA ASN A 337 11.02 -19.88 -0.32
C ASN A 337 10.71 -19.74 1.19
N ILE A 338 11.73 -19.53 1.98
CA ILE A 338 11.62 -19.36 3.43
C ILE A 338 11.74 -17.88 3.75
N TRP A 339 10.79 -17.36 4.51
CA TRP A 339 10.89 -16.00 5.05
C TRP A 339 11.66 -16.00 6.37
N SER A 340 12.62 -15.13 6.49
CA SER A 340 13.35 -14.88 7.72
C SER A 340 13.20 -13.42 8.14
N VAL A 341 13.27 -13.18 9.44
CA VAL A 341 13.31 -11.82 9.96
C VAL A 341 14.65 -11.20 9.59
N ASP A 342 14.61 -10.12 8.78
CA ASP A 342 15.82 -9.33 8.50
C ASP A 342 16.16 -8.45 9.70
N SER A 343 15.15 -7.80 10.30
CA SER A 343 15.31 -7.02 11.52
C SER A 343 14.02 -6.94 12.32
N LYS A 344 14.15 -6.76 13.63
CA LYS A 344 13.04 -6.57 14.59
C LYS A 344 12.89 -5.12 15.05
N GLY A 345 13.70 -4.22 14.55
CA GLY A 345 13.68 -2.81 14.86
C GLY A 345 13.61 -1.96 13.61
N SER A 346 13.37 -0.68 13.78
CA SER A 346 13.44 0.30 12.71
C SER A 346 13.99 1.62 13.23
N ASP A 347 14.93 2.19 12.49
CA ASP A 347 15.38 3.58 12.72
C ASP A 347 14.35 4.59 12.23
N THR A 348 13.40 4.13 11.38
CA THR A 348 12.43 4.99 10.68
C THR A 348 11.10 5.15 11.41
N ASP A 349 10.97 4.79 12.67
CA ASP A 349 9.69 4.62 13.36
C ASP A 349 8.74 3.61 12.66
N ALA A 350 7.85 3.01 13.44
CA ALA A 350 6.83 2.12 12.92
C ALA A 350 5.83 2.92 12.09
N ARG A 351 5.60 2.55 10.82
CA ARG A 351 4.71 3.30 9.93
C ARG A 351 3.99 2.43 8.89
N TYR A 352 2.91 2.98 8.35
CA TYR A 352 2.11 2.39 7.28
C TYR A 352 1.58 3.48 6.34
N SER A 353 1.02 3.12 5.20
CA SER A 353 0.47 4.06 4.20
C SER A 353 1.45 5.16 3.76
N TYR A 354 2.73 4.83 3.72
CA TYR A 354 3.82 5.74 3.36
C TYR A 354 4.14 5.70 1.86
N GLY A 355 4.70 6.77 1.35
CA GLY A 355 5.31 6.78 0.02
C GLY A 355 6.56 5.89 0.01
N PHE A 356 6.65 5.01 -1.01
CA PHE A 356 7.75 4.06 -1.14
C PHE A 356 8.24 4.04 -2.57
N VAL A 357 9.55 4.18 -2.74
CA VAL A 357 10.14 4.21 -4.08
C VAL A 357 11.61 3.80 -4.05
N GLU A 358 12.04 3.05 -5.07
CA GLU A 358 13.45 2.84 -5.35
C GLU A 358 13.96 3.97 -6.27
N PHE A 359 15.00 4.66 -5.83
CA PHE A 359 15.63 5.74 -6.58
C PHE A 359 17.11 5.86 -6.23
N ASP A 360 17.96 6.03 -7.23
CA ASP A 360 19.42 6.17 -7.09
C ASP A 360 20.04 5.04 -6.24
N HIS A 361 19.64 3.78 -6.54
CA HIS A 361 20.08 2.56 -5.82
C HIS A 361 19.77 2.56 -4.32
N LYS A 362 18.76 3.30 -3.90
CA LYS A 362 18.29 3.41 -2.51
C LYS A 362 16.80 3.13 -2.43
N ILE A 363 16.40 2.60 -1.30
CA ILE A 363 14.98 2.54 -0.95
C ILE A 363 14.62 3.81 -0.17
N TRP A 364 13.59 4.50 -0.62
CA TRP A 364 13.08 5.71 0.01
C TRP A 364 11.75 5.48 0.67
N ILE A 365 11.61 6.03 1.89
CA ILE A 365 10.38 6.07 2.67
C ILE A 365 10.03 7.53 2.90
N LEU A 366 8.78 7.90 2.58
CA LEU A 366 8.29 9.26 2.60
C LEU A 366 7.00 9.33 3.42
N GLY A 367 6.96 10.11 4.49
CA GLY A 367 5.78 10.32 5.30
C GLY A 367 5.12 9.03 5.79
N GLY A 368 3.80 8.95 5.68
CA GLY A 368 2.99 7.85 6.21
C GLY A 368 2.50 8.12 7.62
N ASP A 369 1.68 7.23 8.15
CA ASP A 369 1.23 7.30 9.54
C ASP A 369 2.28 6.66 10.45
N THR A 370 2.78 7.41 11.40
CA THR A 370 3.63 6.91 12.46
C THR A 370 2.77 6.64 13.69
N ASN A 371 2.81 5.44 14.22
CA ASN A 371 2.02 5.07 15.41
C ASN A 371 2.21 6.00 16.61
N LYS A 372 3.26 6.79 16.60
CA LYS A 372 3.63 7.66 17.71
C LYS A 372 3.06 9.06 17.58
N ASN A 373 3.05 9.60 16.37
CA ASN A 373 2.76 11.01 16.14
C ASN A 373 1.72 11.25 15.03
N GLY A 374 1.11 10.18 14.49
CA GLY A 374 0.19 10.28 13.34
C GLY A 374 0.91 10.56 12.01
N PRO A 375 0.20 11.12 11.02
CA PRO A 375 0.75 11.41 9.70
C PRO A 375 1.99 12.29 9.75
N ALA A 376 3.00 11.93 8.97
CA ALA A 376 4.31 12.58 8.91
C ALA A 376 4.61 13.15 7.52
N ASN A 377 5.69 13.96 7.45
CA ASN A 377 6.29 14.47 6.21
C ASN A 377 7.82 14.34 6.24
N ASP A 378 8.34 13.44 7.04
CA ASP A 378 9.75 13.12 7.06
C ASP A 378 10.16 12.27 5.85
N VAL A 379 11.45 12.28 5.54
CA VAL A 379 12.01 11.55 4.41
C VAL A 379 13.23 10.77 4.87
N TRP A 380 13.25 9.50 4.52
CA TRP A 380 14.33 8.57 4.82
C TRP A 380 14.79 7.85 3.57
N TYR A 381 16.05 7.49 3.50
CA TYR A 381 16.53 6.50 2.55
C TYR A 381 17.36 5.43 3.25
N SER A 382 17.52 4.30 2.55
CA SER A 382 18.38 3.22 3.02
C SER A 382 19.41 2.83 1.98
N GLU A 383 20.55 2.39 2.49
CA GLU A 383 21.58 1.69 1.73
C GLU A 383 21.79 0.31 2.38
N ILE A 384 22.14 -0.70 1.58
CA ILE A 384 22.58 -1.99 2.13
C ILE A 384 23.96 -1.84 2.77
N LYS A 385 24.11 -2.42 3.95
CA LYS A 385 25.39 -2.51 4.68
C LYS A 385 26.40 -3.37 3.95
#